data_c94188a2c5c1a70909a8f651b6f15356
#
_entry.id   c94188a2c5c1a70909a8f651b6f15356
#
_cell.length_a   1.000
_cell.length_b   1.000
_cell.length_c   1.000
_cell.angle_alpha   90.00
_cell.angle_beta   90.00
_cell.angle_gamma   90.00
#
_symmetry.space_group_name_H-M   'P 1'
#
loop_
_entity.id
_entity.type
_entity.pdbx_description
1 polymer ?
#
loop_
_entity_poly.entity_id
_entity_poly.type
_entity_poly.pdbx_seq_one_letter_code
_entity_poly.pdbx_strand_id
1 'polypeptide(L)'
;MTEEELADQQELFEHFRFQADPGQSITRIDKFLADRLMNASRTRIQNAANAGNILVNNNPVKPNYKIKPGDIVQVVLPTPPRDIELIPEDIPLNIVYEDDDVLVVNKEPGMVVHPAHGNYSGTLVNALMWHFKDLPLFNSGESRPGLVHRLDKNTSGILVIAKNEFALNRLSKQFYDRTTDRRYNALIWGTPDPAEGTITGNIGRSVKDRKVMQVFKDDSEGKTAITHYKVLEDLGYISLIECKLETGRTHQIRVHFSHIKHPLFNDAEYGGDQILKGTTFTKYHQFIKNCFKILPRQALHAKSLAFNHPVTGKRLSFDSSLPDDMVQVIEKWRKYISGREEII
;
A
#
# COMPACT_ATOMS: atom_id res chain seq x y z
N MET A 1 -34.36 7.78 -39.15
CA MET A 1 -33.45 7.68 -37.99
C MET A 1 -34.28 8.04 -36.78
N THR A 2 -34.63 7.05 -35.99
CA THR A 2 -35.44 7.18 -34.78
C THR A 2 -34.52 7.58 -33.61
N GLU A 3 -35.06 8.20 -32.57
CA GLU A 3 -34.32 8.57 -31.37
C GLU A 3 -33.63 7.34 -30.71
N GLU A 4 -34.09 6.12 -30.95
CA GLU A 4 -33.46 4.88 -30.54
C GLU A 4 -32.17 4.55 -31.32
N GLU A 5 -32.06 4.96 -32.60
CA GLU A 5 -30.84 4.78 -33.41
C GLU A 5 -29.73 5.78 -33.04
N LEU A 6 -30.07 6.89 -32.38
CA LEU A 6 -29.13 7.88 -31.84
C LEU A 6 -28.62 7.50 -30.44
N ALA A 7 -29.30 6.64 -29.72
CA ALA A 7 -28.89 6.17 -28.39
C ALA A 7 -27.77 5.09 -28.41
N ASP A 8 -27.48 4.50 -29.57
CA ASP A 8 -26.57 3.36 -29.71
C ASP A 8 -25.12 3.73 -30.08
N GLN A 9 -24.81 5.04 -30.21
CA GLN A 9 -23.44 5.53 -30.33
C GLN A 9 -22.95 6.13 -29.01
N GLN A 10 -22.88 5.31 -27.97
CA GLN A 10 -22.06 5.69 -26.81
C GLN A 10 -20.61 5.85 -27.27
N GLU A 11 -20.13 7.08 -27.29
CA GLU A 11 -18.74 7.39 -27.56
C GLU A 11 -17.86 6.64 -26.55
N LEU A 12 -17.05 5.69 -27.05
CA LEU A 12 -16.17 4.89 -26.22
C LEU A 12 -14.77 5.52 -26.19
N PHE A 13 -14.27 5.81 -25.02
CA PHE A 13 -12.97 6.40 -24.79
C PHE A 13 -11.93 5.33 -24.49
N GLU A 14 -10.75 5.40 -25.15
CA GLU A 14 -9.64 4.51 -24.86
C GLU A 14 -9.04 4.82 -23.50
N HIS A 15 -9.04 3.83 -22.59
CA HIS A 15 -8.46 3.94 -21.24
C HIS A 15 -7.08 3.32 -21.12
N PHE A 16 -6.83 2.26 -21.89
CA PHE A 16 -5.54 1.57 -21.90
C PHE A 16 -5.28 1.01 -23.29
N ARG A 17 -4.01 1.11 -23.70
CA ARG A 17 -3.50 0.50 -24.92
C ARG A 17 -2.25 -0.31 -24.61
N PHE A 18 -2.21 -1.55 -25.08
CA PHE A 18 -1.06 -2.44 -24.95
C PHE A 18 -0.74 -3.06 -26.32
N GLN A 19 0.52 -3.15 -26.63
CA GLN A 19 1.00 -3.95 -27.77
C GLN A 19 1.60 -5.25 -27.25
N ALA A 20 1.20 -6.38 -27.80
CA ALA A 20 1.78 -7.66 -27.47
C ALA A 20 3.19 -7.78 -28.07
N ASP A 21 4.17 -8.13 -27.24
CA ASP A 21 5.57 -8.23 -27.65
C ASP A 21 5.76 -9.27 -28.78
N PRO A 22 6.79 -9.15 -29.64
CA PRO A 22 7.09 -10.15 -30.66
C PRO A 22 7.31 -11.57 -30.11
N GLY A 23 7.78 -11.67 -28.87
CA GLY A 23 7.95 -12.93 -28.13
C GLY A 23 6.78 -13.31 -27.21
N GLN A 24 5.62 -12.64 -27.33
CA GLN A 24 4.47 -12.91 -26.48
C GLN A 24 3.99 -14.36 -26.64
N SER A 25 3.98 -15.10 -25.52
CA SER A 25 3.37 -16.44 -25.51
C SER A 25 1.85 -16.33 -25.68
N ILE A 26 1.27 -17.31 -26.38
CA ILE A 26 -0.19 -17.37 -26.59
C ILE A 26 -0.88 -17.50 -25.25
N THR A 27 -1.55 -16.42 -24.83
CA THR A 27 -2.23 -16.31 -23.53
C THR A 27 -3.63 -15.75 -23.74
N ARG A 28 -4.60 -16.16 -22.91
CA ARG A 28 -5.95 -15.60 -22.95
C ARG A 28 -5.91 -14.12 -22.58
N ILE A 29 -6.75 -13.31 -23.27
CA ILE A 29 -6.79 -11.86 -23.07
C ILE A 29 -7.18 -11.47 -21.64
N ASP A 30 -8.06 -12.24 -20.98
CA ASP A 30 -8.43 -11.99 -19.59
C ASP A 30 -7.25 -12.16 -18.62
N LYS A 31 -6.33 -13.07 -18.89
CA LYS A 31 -5.10 -13.26 -18.14
C LYS A 31 -4.05 -12.19 -18.50
N PHE A 32 -3.85 -11.95 -19.79
CA PHE A 32 -2.93 -10.92 -20.30
C PHE A 32 -3.19 -9.54 -19.70
N LEU A 33 -4.47 -9.13 -19.63
CA LEU A 33 -4.87 -7.85 -19.05
C LEU A 33 -4.83 -7.86 -17.52
N ALA A 34 -5.13 -8.98 -16.87
CA ALA A 34 -5.04 -9.08 -15.41
C ALA A 34 -3.60 -8.89 -14.88
N ASP A 35 -2.61 -9.31 -15.66
CA ASP A 35 -1.19 -9.13 -15.32
C ASP A 35 -0.72 -7.68 -15.49
N ARG A 36 -1.39 -6.89 -16.36
CA ARG A 36 -1.01 -5.51 -16.74
C ARG A 36 -1.85 -4.43 -16.08
N LEU A 37 -3.12 -4.70 -15.78
CA LEU A 37 -4.05 -3.76 -15.15
C LEU A 37 -4.04 -3.93 -13.63
N MET A 38 -3.32 -3.05 -12.93
CA MET A 38 -3.11 -3.14 -11.47
C MET A 38 -4.39 -3.16 -10.62
N ASN A 39 -5.53 -2.66 -11.14
CA ASN A 39 -6.79 -2.51 -10.40
C ASN A 39 -7.98 -3.23 -11.05
N ALA A 40 -7.74 -4.12 -12.02
CA ALA A 40 -8.80 -4.87 -12.66
C ALA A 40 -8.72 -6.36 -12.29
N SER A 41 -9.84 -6.88 -11.75
CA SER A 41 -9.93 -8.33 -11.56
C SER A 41 -10.20 -9.04 -12.87
N ARG A 42 -9.81 -10.29 -12.94
CA ARG A 42 -10.10 -11.15 -14.08
C ARG A 42 -11.60 -11.19 -14.41
N THR A 43 -12.47 -11.24 -13.40
CA THR A 43 -13.93 -11.18 -13.58
C THR A 43 -14.38 -9.84 -14.19
N ARG A 44 -13.79 -8.72 -13.72
CA ARG A 44 -14.10 -7.40 -14.29
C ARG A 44 -13.67 -7.30 -15.75
N ILE A 45 -12.49 -7.85 -16.07
CA ILE A 45 -11.99 -7.92 -17.45
C ILE A 45 -12.90 -8.78 -18.31
N GLN A 46 -13.35 -9.94 -17.81
CA GLN A 46 -14.28 -10.81 -18.53
C GLN A 46 -15.61 -10.11 -18.78
N ASN A 47 -16.16 -9.40 -17.80
CA ASN A 47 -17.39 -8.61 -17.98
C ASN A 47 -17.19 -7.49 -18.99
N ALA A 48 -16.07 -6.77 -18.97
CA ALA A 48 -15.74 -5.75 -19.95
C ALA A 48 -15.60 -6.34 -21.37
N ALA A 49 -14.96 -7.49 -21.53
CA ALA A 49 -14.87 -8.18 -22.80
C ALA A 49 -16.23 -8.66 -23.34
N ASN A 50 -17.11 -9.15 -22.45
CA ASN A 50 -18.48 -9.53 -22.80
C ASN A 50 -19.34 -8.33 -23.19
N ALA A 51 -19.09 -7.16 -22.61
CA ALA A 51 -19.74 -5.89 -22.96
C ALA A 51 -19.15 -5.22 -24.22
N GLY A 52 -18.16 -5.84 -24.89
CA GLY A 52 -17.52 -5.28 -26.08
C GLY A 52 -16.48 -4.19 -25.79
N ASN A 53 -16.12 -3.97 -24.53
CA ASN A 53 -15.21 -2.90 -24.08
C ASN A 53 -13.72 -3.28 -24.14
N ILE A 54 -13.41 -4.47 -24.65
CA ILE A 54 -12.03 -4.90 -24.93
C ILE A 54 -11.90 -5.19 -26.41
N LEU A 55 -11.03 -4.42 -27.07
CA LEU A 55 -10.75 -4.54 -28.49
C LEU A 55 -9.36 -5.14 -28.72
N VAL A 56 -9.24 -5.92 -29.76
CA VAL A 56 -7.93 -6.33 -30.32
C VAL A 56 -7.93 -5.93 -31.79
N ASN A 57 -6.92 -5.14 -32.16
CA ASN A 57 -6.81 -4.58 -33.52
C ASN A 57 -8.12 -3.89 -33.95
N ASN A 58 -8.68 -3.07 -33.02
CA ASN A 58 -9.95 -2.33 -33.15
C ASN A 58 -11.24 -3.21 -33.25
N ASN A 59 -11.16 -4.50 -33.00
CA ASN A 59 -12.32 -5.39 -33.01
C ASN A 59 -12.64 -5.90 -31.61
N PRO A 60 -13.91 -5.88 -31.14
CA PRO A 60 -14.29 -6.41 -29.84
C PRO A 60 -14.06 -7.93 -29.78
N VAL A 61 -13.50 -8.38 -28.65
CA VAL A 61 -13.14 -9.79 -28.45
C VAL A 61 -13.78 -10.38 -27.19
N LYS A 62 -13.96 -11.69 -27.20
CA LYS A 62 -14.45 -12.45 -26.05
C LYS A 62 -13.33 -12.70 -25.01
N PRO A 63 -13.65 -12.97 -23.72
CA PRO A 63 -12.65 -13.19 -22.65
C PRO A 63 -11.63 -14.30 -22.91
N ASN A 64 -11.97 -15.25 -23.76
CA ASN A 64 -11.13 -16.39 -24.13
C ASN A 64 -10.26 -16.16 -25.35
N TYR A 65 -10.29 -14.98 -25.96
CA TYR A 65 -9.42 -14.62 -27.08
C TYR A 65 -7.97 -14.89 -26.73
N LYS A 66 -7.23 -15.50 -27.65
CA LYS A 66 -5.80 -15.80 -27.47
C LYS A 66 -4.96 -14.72 -28.15
N ILE A 67 -4.27 -13.94 -27.33
CA ILE A 67 -3.35 -12.88 -27.79
C ILE A 67 -2.24 -13.48 -28.64
N LYS A 68 -1.94 -12.83 -29.76
CA LYS A 68 -0.86 -13.14 -30.67
C LYS A 68 0.23 -12.08 -30.61
N PRO A 69 1.49 -12.39 -30.93
CA PRO A 69 2.54 -11.40 -31.10
C PRO A 69 2.10 -10.25 -32.03
N GLY A 70 2.34 -9.01 -31.60
CA GLY A 70 1.97 -7.81 -32.35
C GLY A 70 0.52 -7.34 -32.22
N ASP A 71 -0.37 -8.09 -31.55
CA ASP A 71 -1.74 -7.65 -31.30
C ASP A 71 -1.76 -6.32 -30.50
N ILE A 72 -2.59 -5.40 -30.95
CA ILE A 72 -2.87 -4.15 -30.23
C ILE A 72 -4.16 -4.35 -29.42
N VAL A 73 -4.03 -4.35 -28.10
CA VAL A 73 -5.14 -4.54 -27.16
C VAL A 73 -5.57 -3.17 -26.61
N GLN A 74 -6.85 -2.84 -26.70
CA GLN A 74 -7.42 -1.60 -26.19
C GLN A 74 -8.51 -1.92 -25.19
N VAL A 75 -8.57 -1.15 -24.10
CA VAL A 75 -9.68 -1.15 -23.15
C VAL A 75 -10.41 0.16 -23.30
N VAL A 76 -11.67 0.10 -23.71
CA VAL A 76 -12.51 1.26 -23.96
C VAL A 76 -13.69 1.30 -22.97
N LEU A 77 -14.08 2.49 -22.52
CA LEU A 77 -15.20 2.67 -21.59
C LEU A 77 -16.07 3.84 -22.06
N PRO A 78 -17.36 3.87 -21.68
CA PRO A 78 -18.28 4.95 -22.08
C PRO A 78 -18.03 6.28 -21.34
N THR A 79 -17.12 6.32 -20.39
CA THR A 79 -16.70 7.54 -19.71
C THR A 79 -15.27 7.87 -20.13
N PRO A 80 -14.91 9.15 -20.32
CA PRO A 80 -13.54 9.52 -20.65
C PRO A 80 -12.55 9.03 -19.57
N PRO A 81 -11.29 8.71 -19.92
CA PRO A 81 -10.25 8.43 -18.94
C PRO A 81 -10.21 9.59 -17.95
N ARG A 82 -10.20 9.29 -16.67
CA ARG A 82 -9.80 10.29 -15.69
C ARG A 82 -8.29 10.36 -15.74
N ASP A 83 -7.78 11.31 -16.49
CA ASP A 83 -6.42 11.78 -16.30
C ASP A 83 -6.38 12.39 -14.90
N ILE A 84 -5.75 11.68 -13.97
CA ILE A 84 -5.43 12.26 -12.67
C ILE A 84 -4.25 13.19 -12.96
N GLU A 85 -4.59 14.43 -13.32
CA GLU A 85 -3.60 15.48 -13.43
C GLU A 85 -2.95 15.65 -12.05
N LEU A 86 -1.65 15.44 -12.00
CA LEU A 86 -0.87 15.65 -10.79
C LEU A 86 -0.61 17.15 -10.66
N ILE A 87 -1.34 17.82 -9.78
CA ILE A 87 -1.20 19.26 -9.54
C ILE A 87 -0.20 19.45 -8.39
N PRO A 88 0.87 20.27 -8.57
CA PRO A 88 1.76 20.64 -7.48
C PRO A 88 1.01 21.37 -6.37
N GLU A 89 1.22 20.98 -5.12
CA GLU A 89 0.58 21.60 -3.95
C GLU A 89 1.62 21.94 -2.88
N ASP A 90 1.56 23.16 -2.33
CA ASP A 90 2.43 23.63 -1.26
C ASP A 90 2.02 22.97 0.08
N ILE A 91 2.43 21.72 0.25
CA ILE A 91 2.19 20.93 1.45
C ILE A 91 3.53 20.74 2.18
N PRO A 92 3.64 21.11 3.45
CA PRO A 92 4.86 20.94 4.23
C PRO A 92 5.31 19.47 4.28
N LEU A 93 6.60 19.23 4.04
CA LEU A 93 7.24 17.92 4.14
C LEU A 93 8.13 17.87 5.38
N ASN A 94 7.99 16.82 6.17
CA ASN A 94 8.92 16.53 7.27
C ASN A 94 10.15 15.84 6.68
N ILE A 95 11.13 16.64 6.24
CA ILE A 95 12.35 16.17 5.56
C ILE A 95 13.37 15.73 6.62
N VAL A 96 13.81 14.47 6.53
CA VAL A 96 14.83 13.87 7.40
C VAL A 96 16.21 13.98 6.78
N TYR A 97 16.28 13.88 5.45
CA TYR A 97 17.53 13.97 4.69
C TYR A 97 17.23 14.35 3.24
N GLU A 98 18.08 15.14 2.67
CA GLU A 98 18.04 15.49 1.24
C GLU A 98 19.45 15.71 0.71
N ASP A 99 19.72 15.17 -0.48
CA ASP A 99 20.91 15.47 -1.29
C ASP A 99 20.51 15.62 -2.79
N ASP A 100 21.46 15.55 -3.70
CA ASP A 100 21.20 15.72 -5.14
C ASP A 100 20.41 14.55 -5.75
N ASP A 101 20.41 13.38 -5.13
CA ASP A 101 19.89 12.15 -5.69
C ASP A 101 18.66 11.63 -4.96
N VAL A 102 18.56 11.83 -3.65
CA VAL A 102 17.50 11.27 -2.82
C VAL A 102 16.93 12.27 -1.82
N LEU A 103 15.65 12.11 -1.54
CA LEU A 103 14.95 12.75 -0.43
C LEU A 103 14.43 11.65 0.51
N VAL A 104 14.59 11.82 1.82
CA VAL A 104 13.99 10.98 2.85
C VAL A 104 13.05 11.82 3.70
N VAL A 105 11.80 11.40 3.77
CA VAL A 105 10.77 12.08 4.56
C VAL A 105 10.24 11.18 5.67
N ASN A 106 9.82 11.80 6.77
CA ASN A 106 8.99 11.17 7.80
C ASN A 106 7.52 11.51 7.49
N LYS A 107 6.83 10.60 6.78
CA LYS A 107 5.46 10.83 6.33
C LYS A 107 4.50 10.86 7.52
N GLU A 108 3.69 11.91 7.60
CA GLU A 108 2.60 11.99 8.59
C GLU A 108 1.48 10.98 8.29
N PRO A 109 0.76 10.50 9.32
CA PRO A 109 -0.46 9.71 9.12
C PRO A 109 -1.56 10.58 8.49
N GLY A 110 -2.47 9.95 7.75
CA GLY A 110 -3.55 10.64 7.02
C GLY A 110 -3.17 11.07 5.60
N MET A 111 -1.87 11.25 5.30
CA MET A 111 -1.41 11.59 3.96
C MET A 111 -1.30 10.34 3.07
N VAL A 112 -1.97 10.36 1.92
CA VAL A 112 -1.82 9.34 0.87
C VAL A 112 -0.53 9.59 0.10
N VAL A 113 0.21 8.55 -0.26
CA VAL A 113 1.47 8.71 -1.00
C VAL A 113 1.22 9.18 -2.44
N HIS A 114 0.21 8.63 -3.11
CA HIS A 114 -0.06 8.89 -4.53
C HIS A 114 -1.57 8.99 -4.74
N PRO A 115 -2.05 9.90 -5.61
CA PRO A 115 -3.47 10.03 -5.92
C PRO A 115 -4.14 8.70 -6.28
N ALA A 116 -5.29 8.45 -5.68
CA ALA A 116 -6.09 7.25 -5.87
C ALA A 116 -7.58 7.57 -5.71
N HIS A 117 -8.43 6.58 -5.97
CA HIS A 117 -9.88 6.76 -5.81
C HIS A 117 -10.24 7.36 -4.44
N GLY A 118 -10.94 8.51 -4.46
CA GLY A 118 -11.34 9.26 -3.26
C GLY A 118 -10.25 10.13 -2.62
N ASN A 119 -9.01 10.17 -3.17
CA ASN A 119 -7.91 11.01 -2.70
C ASN A 119 -7.12 11.49 -3.94
N TYR A 120 -7.61 12.52 -4.62
CA TYR A 120 -7.05 12.99 -5.88
C TYR A 120 -6.03 14.13 -5.69
N SER A 121 -6.03 14.77 -4.54
CA SER A 121 -5.19 15.88 -4.13
C SER A 121 -4.71 15.69 -2.69
N GLY A 122 -3.84 16.56 -2.19
CA GLY A 122 -3.31 16.50 -0.82
C GLY A 122 -2.40 15.29 -0.59
N THR A 123 -1.79 14.75 -1.64
CA THR A 123 -0.93 13.56 -1.52
C THR A 123 0.54 13.93 -1.42
N LEU A 124 1.36 12.97 -0.99
CA LEU A 124 2.81 13.17 -0.95
C LEU A 124 3.36 13.54 -2.34
N VAL A 125 2.84 12.94 -3.42
CA VAL A 125 3.28 13.28 -4.79
C VAL A 125 2.96 14.73 -5.14
N ASN A 126 1.79 15.27 -4.76
CA ASN A 126 1.46 16.67 -4.98
C ASN A 126 2.46 17.60 -4.27
N ALA A 127 2.83 17.27 -3.01
CA ALA A 127 3.85 18.00 -2.25
C ALA A 127 5.24 17.89 -2.88
N LEU A 128 5.63 16.69 -3.34
CA LEU A 128 6.92 16.46 -4.02
C LEU A 128 7.02 17.24 -5.35
N MET A 129 5.95 17.30 -6.12
CA MET A 129 5.91 18.09 -7.36
C MET A 129 6.08 19.59 -7.09
N TRP A 130 5.55 20.09 -5.98
CA TRP A 130 5.79 21.47 -5.56
C TRP A 130 7.24 21.69 -5.10
N HIS A 131 7.75 20.81 -4.25
CA HIS A 131 9.10 20.86 -3.70
C HIS A 131 10.17 20.74 -4.81
N PHE A 132 9.93 19.89 -5.81
CA PHE A 132 10.84 19.58 -6.91
C PHE A 132 10.38 20.13 -8.27
N LYS A 133 9.67 21.26 -8.29
CA LYS A 133 9.11 21.87 -9.51
C LYS A 133 10.13 22.08 -10.65
N ASP A 134 11.42 22.23 -10.31
CA ASP A 134 12.49 22.46 -11.27
C ASP A 134 13.22 21.18 -11.73
N LEU A 135 12.88 20.02 -11.16
CA LEU A 135 13.51 18.75 -11.53
C LEU A 135 12.75 18.05 -12.69
N PRO A 136 13.48 17.59 -13.74
CA PRO A 136 12.87 16.96 -14.91
C PRO A 136 11.98 15.75 -14.59
N LEU A 137 12.39 14.90 -13.64
CA LEU A 137 11.62 13.71 -13.24
C LEU A 137 10.21 14.07 -12.77
N PHE A 138 10.03 15.21 -12.10
CA PHE A 138 8.73 15.64 -11.55
C PHE A 138 7.89 16.43 -12.57
N ASN A 139 8.48 16.80 -13.71
CA ASN A 139 7.83 17.48 -14.82
C ASN A 139 7.64 16.56 -16.05
N SER A 140 7.99 15.28 -15.95
CA SER A 140 7.95 14.32 -17.07
C SER A 140 6.55 13.87 -17.48
N GLY A 141 5.51 14.22 -16.70
CA GLY A 141 4.17 13.69 -16.89
C GLY A 141 3.99 12.25 -16.36
N GLU A 142 4.99 11.69 -15.70
CA GLU A 142 4.88 10.38 -15.08
C GLU A 142 3.85 10.37 -13.94
N SER A 143 3.09 9.29 -13.85
CA SER A 143 2.07 9.15 -12.82
C SER A 143 2.63 8.97 -11.40
N ARG A 144 3.91 8.61 -11.24
CA ARG A 144 4.55 8.30 -9.95
C ARG A 144 5.98 8.80 -9.86
N PRO A 145 6.22 10.10 -10.04
CA PRO A 145 7.58 10.64 -10.09
C PRO A 145 8.33 10.34 -8.79
N GLY A 146 9.52 9.77 -8.90
CA GLY A 146 10.45 9.52 -7.80
C GLY A 146 10.04 8.42 -6.79
N LEU A 147 8.86 7.82 -6.90
CA LEU A 147 8.38 6.83 -5.93
C LEU A 147 8.92 5.44 -6.21
N VAL A 148 9.66 4.86 -5.26
CA VAL A 148 10.19 3.49 -5.29
C VAL A 148 9.44 2.53 -4.36
N HIS A 149 8.73 3.06 -3.37
CA HIS A 149 7.86 2.31 -2.46
C HIS A 149 6.75 3.20 -1.92
N ARG A 150 5.89 2.64 -1.08
CA ARG A 150 4.77 3.38 -0.50
C ARG A 150 4.46 2.95 0.93
N LEU A 151 3.80 3.85 1.67
CA LEU A 151 3.14 3.58 2.94
C LEU A 151 1.62 3.74 2.77
N ASP A 152 0.84 3.07 3.59
CA ASP A 152 -0.61 3.26 3.62
C ASP A 152 -0.96 4.67 4.11
N LYS A 153 -2.16 5.16 3.80
CA LYS A 153 -2.64 6.50 4.18
C LYS A 153 -2.36 6.82 5.64
N ASN A 154 -2.77 5.93 6.52
CA ASN A 154 -2.69 6.13 7.97
C ASN A 154 -1.43 5.54 8.62
N THR A 155 -0.50 5.00 7.84
CA THR A 155 0.83 4.60 8.31
C THR A 155 1.77 5.78 8.22
N SER A 156 2.41 6.13 9.34
CA SER A 156 3.43 7.16 9.45
C SER A 156 4.83 6.59 9.25
N GLY A 157 5.84 7.44 9.07
CA GLY A 157 7.25 7.08 9.16
C GLY A 157 8.06 7.25 7.88
N ILE A 158 9.25 6.66 7.88
CA ILE A 158 10.32 6.91 6.90
C ILE A 158 9.96 6.38 5.51
N LEU A 159 10.14 7.25 4.52
CA LEU A 159 9.98 6.95 3.10
C LEU A 159 11.07 7.64 2.29
N VAL A 160 11.66 6.92 1.31
CA VAL A 160 12.67 7.46 0.39
C VAL A 160 12.08 7.74 -0.98
N ILE A 161 12.50 8.85 -1.57
CA ILE A 161 12.11 9.35 -2.88
C ILE A 161 13.38 9.54 -3.72
N ALA A 162 13.35 9.14 -4.98
CA ALA A 162 14.40 9.44 -5.94
C ALA A 162 14.18 10.83 -6.56
N LYS A 163 15.24 11.63 -6.70
CA LYS A 163 15.18 12.97 -7.30
C LYS A 163 15.46 12.97 -8.81
N ASN A 164 16.04 11.91 -9.33
CA ASN A 164 16.37 11.73 -10.75
C ASN A 164 16.17 10.27 -11.19
N GLU A 165 16.16 10.03 -12.50
CA GLU A 165 15.93 8.70 -13.08
C GLU A 165 17.00 7.66 -12.70
N PHE A 166 18.26 8.09 -12.59
CA PHE A 166 19.33 7.19 -12.19
C PHE A 166 19.10 6.67 -10.77
N ALA A 167 18.79 7.55 -9.84
CA ALA A 167 18.46 7.20 -8.46
C ALA A 167 17.19 6.34 -8.41
N LEU A 168 16.15 6.66 -9.21
CA LEU A 168 14.91 5.91 -9.30
C LEU A 168 15.17 4.45 -9.71
N ASN A 169 15.94 4.24 -10.76
CA ASN A 169 16.28 2.89 -11.25
C ASN A 169 17.10 2.10 -10.23
N ARG A 170 18.11 2.72 -9.61
CA ARG A 170 18.99 2.07 -8.62
C ARG A 170 18.26 1.74 -7.33
N LEU A 171 17.44 2.63 -6.82
CA LEU A 171 16.63 2.38 -5.63
C LEU A 171 15.56 1.32 -5.92
N SER A 172 14.84 1.43 -7.04
CA SER A 172 13.83 0.42 -7.45
C SER A 172 14.45 -0.98 -7.51
N LYS A 173 15.69 -1.09 -8.04
CA LYS A 173 16.42 -2.36 -8.05
C LYS A 173 16.70 -2.88 -6.64
N GLN A 174 17.10 -2.03 -5.68
CA GLN A 174 17.33 -2.44 -4.30
C GLN A 174 16.05 -2.94 -3.61
N PHE A 175 14.90 -2.31 -3.87
CA PHE A 175 13.61 -2.79 -3.38
C PHE A 175 13.21 -4.12 -4.02
N TYR A 176 13.47 -4.30 -5.32
CA TYR A 176 13.22 -5.54 -6.04
C TYR A 176 14.12 -6.68 -5.53
N ASP A 177 15.43 -6.43 -5.40
CA ASP A 177 16.44 -7.38 -4.92
C ASP A 177 16.35 -7.62 -3.40
N ARG A 178 15.45 -6.89 -2.68
CA ARG A 178 15.24 -6.98 -1.22
C ARG A 178 16.50 -6.69 -0.39
N THR A 179 17.36 -5.78 -0.87
CA THR A 179 18.59 -5.38 -0.18
C THR A 179 18.39 -4.19 0.77
N THR A 180 17.19 -3.59 0.78
CA THR A 180 16.79 -2.57 1.74
C THR A 180 16.42 -3.20 3.09
N ASP A 181 16.78 -2.56 4.22
CA ASP A 181 16.27 -2.94 5.54
C ASP A 181 15.13 -2.00 5.92
N ARG A 182 13.95 -2.57 6.19
CA ARG A 182 12.72 -1.83 6.51
C ARG A 182 12.14 -2.36 7.80
N ARG A 183 12.12 -1.52 8.83
CA ARG A 183 11.57 -1.89 10.13
C ARG A 183 10.38 -1.02 10.47
N TYR A 184 9.39 -1.66 11.06
CA TYR A 184 8.14 -1.03 11.48
C TYR A 184 7.89 -1.33 12.94
N ASN A 185 7.31 -0.37 13.66
CA ASN A 185 6.74 -0.63 14.97
C ASN A 185 5.22 -0.65 14.86
N ALA A 186 4.60 -1.59 15.55
CA ALA A 186 3.15 -1.70 15.61
C ALA A 186 2.68 -2.04 17.03
N LEU A 187 1.47 -1.60 17.38
CA LEU A 187 0.74 -2.16 18.51
C LEU A 187 -0.25 -3.19 17.97
N ILE A 188 -0.29 -4.35 18.60
CA ILE A 188 -1.18 -5.46 18.23
C ILE A 188 -2.00 -5.92 19.43
N TRP A 189 -3.14 -6.54 19.18
CA TRP A 189 -3.95 -7.18 20.21
C TRP A 189 -3.32 -8.51 20.66
N GLY A 190 -3.06 -8.60 21.97
CA GLY A 190 -2.43 -9.77 22.61
C GLY A 190 -0.94 -9.88 22.29
N THR A 191 -0.35 -10.97 22.74
CA THR A 191 1.07 -11.30 22.56
C THR A 191 1.18 -12.58 21.75
N PRO A 192 1.86 -12.60 20.60
CA PRO A 192 2.11 -13.81 19.84
C PRO A 192 3.00 -14.78 20.62
N ASP A 193 2.75 -16.07 20.46
CA ASP A 193 3.61 -17.13 20.95
C ASP A 193 4.05 -17.99 19.74
N PRO A 194 5.35 -18.03 19.43
CA PRO A 194 6.49 -17.41 20.13
C PRO A 194 6.55 -15.88 20.01
N ALA A 195 7.25 -15.22 20.94
CA ALA A 195 7.42 -13.76 20.97
C ALA A 195 8.27 -13.21 19.81
N GLU A 196 8.98 -14.06 19.08
CA GLU A 196 9.73 -13.75 17.87
C GLU A 196 9.47 -14.83 16.81
N GLY A 197 9.23 -14.42 15.56
CA GLY A 197 8.91 -15.38 14.51
C GLY A 197 8.81 -14.78 13.12
N THR A 198 8.37 -15.61 12.20
CA THR A 198 8.17 -15.23 10.79
C THR A 198 6.78 -15.62 10.33
N ILE A 199 6.05 -14.66 9.76
CA ILE A 199 4.75 -14.90 9.12
C ILE A 199 4.97 -14.94 7.63
N THR A 200 4.59 -16.05 7.00
CA THR A 200 4.66 -16.25 5.55
C THR A 200 3.29 -16.55 4.99
N GLY A 201 3.06 -16.14 3.76
CA GLY A 201 1.82 -16.46 3.04
C GLY A 201 1.71 -15.68 1.74
N ASN A 202 0.75 -16.05 0.89
CA ASN A 202 0.48 -15.32 -0.33
C ASN A 202 -0.61 -14.29 -0.07
N ILE A 203 -0.30 -13.00 -0.26
CA ILE A 203 -1.25 -11.91 -0.06
C ILE A 203 -1.86 -11.50 -1.40
N GLY A 204 -3.18 -11.48 -1.44
CA GLY A 204 -3.97 -11.00 -2.57
C GLY A 204 -5.25 -10.31 -2.10
N ARG A 205 -6.04 -9.77 -3.05
CA ARG A 205 -7.31 -9.14 -2.71
C ARG A 205 -8.30 -10.18 -2.21
N SER A 206 -9.01 -9.84 -1.13
CA SER A 206 -10.04 -10.71 -0.57
C SER A 206 -11.13 -11.01 -1.60
N VAL A 207 -11.55 -12.27 -1.66
CA VAL A 207 -12.65 -12.71 -2.52
C VAL A 207 -13.99 -12.17 -2.01
N LYS A 208 -14.12 -12.02 -0.69
CA LYS A 208 -15.38 -11.57 -0.04
C LYS A 208 -15.51 -10.05 -0.06
N ASP A 209 -14.45 -9.33 0.27
CA ASP A 209 -14.42 -7.87 0.24
C ASP A 209 -13.16 -7.38 -0.48
N ARG A 210 -13.33 -6.86 -1.67
CA ARG A 210 -12.23 -6.40 -2.53
C ARG A 210 -11.51 -5.15 -2.02
N LYS A 211 -12.00 -4.50 -0.97
CA LYS A 211 -11.34 -3.36 -0.33
C LYS A 211 -10.17 -3.81 0.54
N VAL A 212 -10.22 -5.03 1.08
CA VAL A 212 -9.20 -5.60 1.96
C VAL A 212 -8.37 -6.67 1.28
N MET A 213 -7.19 -6.93 1.83
CA MET A 213 -6.30 -8.00 1.41
C MET A 213 -6.49 -9.21 2.33
N GLN A 214 -6.14 -10.41 1.85
CA GLN A 214 -6.14 -11.63 2.67
C GLN A 214 -4.93 -12.50 2.36
N VAL A 215 -4.58 -13.38 3.29
CA VAL A 215 -3.60 -14.46 3.07
C VAL A 215 -4.33 -15.64 2.43
N PHE A 216 -3.82 -16.10 1.30
CA PHE A 216 -4.28 -17.32 0.64
C PHE A 216 -3.47 -18.52 1.13
N LYS A 217 -4.13 -19.67 1.26
CA LYS A 217 -3.49 -20.91 1.72
C LYS A 217 -2.75 -21.65 0.60
N ASP A 218 -3.13 -21.33 -0.62
CA ASP A 218 -2.65 -22.01 -1.80
C ASP A 218 -1.80 -21.05 -2.65
N ASP A 219 -0.78 -21.60 -3.30
CA ASP A 219 0.20 -20.82 -4.07
C ASP A 219 -0.34 -20.34 -5.42
N SER A 220 -1.56 -20.72 -5.79
CA SER A 220 -2.19 -20.29 -7.05
C SER A 220 -2.72 -18.86 -7.00
N GLU A 221 -2.93 -18.29 -5.82
CA GLU A 221 -3.49 -16.96 -5.62
C GLU A 221 -2.61 -16.08 -4.73
N GLY A 222 -2.60 -14.77 -5.04
CA GLY A 222 -1.82 -13.78 -4.30
C GLY A 222 -0.35 -13.75 -4.70
N LYS A 223 0.45 -13.04 -3.92
CA LYS A 223 1.91 -12.90 -4.10
C LYS A 223 2.60 -13.15 -2.77
N THR A 224 3.67 -13.93 -2.79
CA THR A 224 4.46 -14.26 -1.61
C THR A 224 4.80 -13.03 -0.77
N ALA A 225 4.55 -13.13 0.52
CA ALA A 225 4.80 -12.12 1.53
C ALA A 225 5.50 -12.74 2.73
N ILE A 226 6.53 -12.06 3.25
CA ILE A 226 7.34 -12.51 4.38
C ILE A 226 7.54 -11.34 5.34
N THR A 227 7.12 -11.53 6.59
CA THR A 227 7.26 -10.56 7.69
C THR A 227 7.89 -11.26 8.88
N HIS A 228 9.09 -10.82 9.28
CA HIS A 228 9.68 -11.21 10.56
C HIS A 228 9.17 -10.27 11.63
N TYR A 229 8.94 -10.78 12.84
CA TYR A 229 8.50 -9.98 13.96
C TYR A 229 9.21 -10.35 15.26
N LYS A 230 9.24 -9.38 16.15
CA LYS A 230 9.72 -9.53 17.52
C LYS A 230 8.88 -8.68 18.45
N VAL A 231 8.42 -9.26 19.56
CA VAL A 231 7.78 -8.52 20.63
C VAL A 231 8.86 -7.70 21.35
N LEU A 232 8.68 -6.39 21.38
CA LEU A 232 9.54 -5.45 22.09
C LEU A 232 9.08 -5.25 23.54
N GLU A 233 7.76 -5.20 23.75
CA GLU A 233 7.15 -4.97 25.05
C GLU A 233 5.76 -5.62 25.10
N ASP A 234 5.55 -6.44 26.11
CA ASP A 234 4.22 -6.98 26.44
C ASP A 234 3.51 -6.00 27.39
N LEU A 235 2.36 -5.52 26.97
CA LEU A 235 1.51 -4.59 27.70
C LEU A 235 0.21 -5.28 28.18
N GLY A 236 0.27 -6.59 28.39
CA GLY A 236 -0.78 -7.44 28.90
C GLY A 236 -1.82 -7.82 27.85
N TYR A 237 -2.67 -6.90 27.42
CA TYR A 237 -3.70 -7.19 26.40
C TYR A 237 -3.36 -6.69 25.02
N ILE A 238 -2.30 -5.92 24.89
CA ILE A 238 -1.66 -5.52 23.62
C ILE A 238 -0.16 -5.69 23.75
N SER A 239 0.54 -5.70 22.61
CA SER A 239 2.00 -5.73 22.57
C SER A 239 2.54 -4.72 21.58
N LEU A 240 3.68 -4.10 21.94
CA LEU A 240 4.51 -3.37 21.00
C LEU A 240 5.44 -4.35 20.31
N ILE A 241 5.44 -4.36 19.00
CA ILE A 241 6.27 -5.24 18.18
C ILE A 241 7.14 -4.47 17.20
N GLU A 242 8.27 -5.04 16.85
CA GLU A 242 9.03 -4.68 15.65
C GLU A 242 8.71 -5.67 14.53
N CYS A 243 8.51 -5.18 13.31
CA CYS A 243 8.38 -5.98 12.11
C CYS A 243 9.50 -5.63 11.13
N LYS A 244 10.19 -6.65 10.59
CA LYS A 244 11.13 -6.51 9.48
C LYS A 244 10.54 -7.14 8.22
N LEU A 245 10.51 -6.37 7.13
CA LEU A 245 9.91 -6.80 5.87
C LEU A 245 10.94 -7.29 4.86
N GLU A 246 10.79 -8.51 4.35
CA GLU A 246 11.48 -8.93 3.12
C GLU A 246 10.71 -8.48 1.87
N THR A 247 9.39 -8.52 1.92
CA THR A 247 8.49 -8.13 0.83
C THR A 247 7.67 -6.90 1.22
N GLY A 248 7.07 -6.21 0.24
CA GLY A 248 6.23 -5.02 0.48
C GLY A 248 4.88 -5.13 -0.23
N ARG A 249 4.01 -6.04 0.21
CA ARG A 249 2.65 -6.17 -0.34
C ARG A 249 1.71 -5.17 0.32
N THR A 250 0.66 -4.78 -0.40
CA THR A 250 -0.37 -3.90 0.15
C THR A 250 -0.91 -4.43 1.47
N HIS A 251 -0.91 -3.58 2.51
CA HIS A 251 -1.36 -3.90 3.87
C HIS A 251 -0.66 -5.11 4.53
N GLN A 252 0.55 -5.48 4.09
CA GLN A 252 1.18 -6.76 4.44
C GLN A 252 1.23 -7.02 5.96
N ILE A 253 1.75 -6.10 6.77
CA ILE A 253 1.82 -6.27 8.23
C ILE A 253 0.41 -6.43 8.81
N ARG A 254 -0.52 -5.60 8.40
CA ARG A 254 -1.91 -5.58 8.86
C ARG A 254 -2.62 -6.92 8.58
N VAL A 255 -2.48 -7.43 7.36
CA VAL A 255 -3.03 -8.71 6.92
C VAL A 255 -2.40 -9.89 7.66
N HIS A 256 -1.07 -9.91 7.77
CA HIS A 256 -0.34 -10.98 8.43
C HIS A 256 -0.74 -11.10 9.91
N PHE A 257 -0.79 -9.99 10.63
CA PHE A 257 -1.16 -10.03 12.05
C PHE A 257 -2.65 -10.33 12.26
N SER A 258 -3.54 -9.86 11.39
CA SER A 258 -4.95 -10.31 11.40
C SER A 258 -5.07 -11.80 11.11
N HIS A 259 -4.28 -12.35 10.19
CA HIS A 259 -4.26 -13.77 9.85
C HIS A 259 -3.89 -14.65 11.05
N ILE A 260 -2.88 -14.25 11.83
CA ILE A 260 -2.45 -14.98 13.03
C ILE A 260 -3.27 -14.61 14.30
N LYS A 261 -4.41 -13.88 14.15
CA LYS A 261 -5.33 -13.50 15.22
C LYS A 261 -4.80 -12.46 16.22
N HIS A 262 -3.85 -11.66 15.79
CA HIS A 262 -3.30 -10.54 16.53
C HIS A 262 -3.42 -9.23 15.72
N PRO A 263 -4.61 -8.79 15.26
CA PRO A 263 -4.72 -7.61 14.41
C PRO A 263 -4.12 -6.37 15.07
N LEU A 264 -3.70 -5.41 14.26
CA LEU A 264 -3.15 -4.16 14.77
C LEU A 264 -4.21 -3.40 15.56
N PHE A 265 -3.79 -2.76 16.64
CA PHE A 265 -4.64 -1.96 17.50
C PHE A 265 -5.26 -0.80 16.69
N ASN A 266 -6.59 -0.68 16.79
CA ASN A 266 -7.43 0.27 16.08
C ASN A 266 -7.36 0.19 14.53
N ASP A 267 -7.15 -1.01 13.98
CA ASP A 267 -7.22 -1.25 12.54
C ASP A 267 -8.64 -1.66 12.12
N ALA A 268 -9.43 -0.69 11.69
CA ALA A 268 -10.84 -0.90 11.32
C ALA A 268 -11.03 -1.83 10.12
N GLU A 269 -10.07 -1.88 9.18
CA GLU A 269 -10.19 -2.75 8.00
C GLU A 269 -9.89 -4.23 8.31
N TYR A 270 -9.14 -4.48 9.40
CA TYR A 270 -8.69 -5.84 9.77
C TYR A 270 -9.18 -6.27 11.15
N GLY A 271 -10.19 -5.58 11.70
CA GLY A 271 -10.90 -5.98 12.92
C GLY A 271 -10.19 -5.65 14.22
N GLY A 272 -9.21 -4.73 14.18
CA GLY A 272 -8.49 -4.28 15.38
C GLY A 272 -9.14 -3.12 16.13
N ASP A 273 -10.21 -2.55 15.58
CA ASP A 273 -11.01 -1.45 16.16
C ASP A 273 -12.05 -1.92 17.18
N GLN A 274 -12.01 -3.20 17.53
CA GLN A 274 -12.85 -3.83 18.55
C GLN A 274 -12.02 -4.24 19.76
N ILE A 275 -12.68 -4.44 20.91
CA ILE A 275 -12.03 -4.96 22.11
C ILE A 275 -11.88 -6.47 21.97
N LEU A 276 -10.68 -6.94 21.62
CA LEU A 276 -10.42 -8.35 21.35
C LEU A 276 -9.85 -9.10 22.56
N LYS A 277 -9.23 -8.40 23.48
CA LYS A 277 -8.62 -8.94 24.70
C LYS A 277 -8.97 -8.06 25.89
N GLY A 278 -8.97 -8.62 27.10
CA GLY A 278 -9.16 -7.87 28.33
C GLY A 278 -10.34 -8.31 29.16
N THR A 279 -10.99 -7.36 29.82
CA THR A 279 -12.08 -7.62 30.77
C THR A 279 -13.39 -7.03 30.28
N THR A 280 -14.51 -7.47 30.88
CA THR A 280 -15.86 -6.98 30.57
C THR A 280 -16.25 -5.74 31.39
N PHE A 281 -15.36 -5.23 32.25
CA PHE A 281 -15.67 -4.08 33.11
C PHE A 281 -15.85 -2.80 32.30
N THR A 282 -16.84 -2.02 32.66
CA THR A 282 -17.16 -0.72 32.01
C THR A 282 -15.95 0.24 31.99
N LYS A 283 -15.17 0.27 33.08
CA LYS A 283 -13.96 1.11 33.16
C LYS A 283 -12.92 0.71 32.13
N TYR A 284 -12.76 -0.60 31.87
CA TYR A 284 -11.84 -1.08 30.83
C TYR A 284 -12.33 -0.71 29.42
N HIS A 285 -13.62 -0.89 29.15
CA HIS A 285 -14.21 -0.48 27.87
C HIS A 285 -14.04 1.02 27.64
N GLN A 286 -14.20 1.85 28.69
CA GLN A 286 -13.98 3.29 28.59
C GLN A 286 -12.49 3.63 28.36
N PHE A 287 -11.58 2.90 29.00
CA PHE A 287 -10.14 3.03 28.80
C PHE A 287 -9.77 2.76 27.33
N ILE A 288 -10.25 1.66 26.73
CA ILE A 288 -10.01 1.32 25.31
C ILE A 288 -10.58 2.39 24.37
N LYS A 289 -11.83 2.84 24.61
CA LYS A 289 -12.44 3.93 23.82
C LYS A 289 -11.60 5.21 23.85
N ASN A 290 -11.01 5.52 25.00
CA ASN A 290 -10.11 6.68 25.12
C ASN A 290 -8.79 6.45 24.36
N CYS A 291 -8.23 5.25 24.38
CA CYS A 291 -7.06 4.90 23.56
C CYS A 291 -7.35 5.01 22.05
N PHE A 292 -8.50 4.52 21.60
CA PHE A 292 -8.93 4.64 20.20
C PHE A 292 -9.14 6.10 19.75
N LYS A 293 -9.58 6.99 20.65
CA LYS A 293 -9.68 8.42 20.35
C LYS A 293 -8.31 9.09 20.19
N ILE A 294 -7.31 8.67 20.97
CA ILE A 294 -5.95 9.21 20.90
C ILE A 294 -5.27 8.73 19.61
N LEU A 295 -5.45 7.46 19.25
CA LEU A 295 -4.87 6.83 18.08
C LEU A 295 -6.01 6.37 17.13
N PRO A 296 -6.62 7.27 16.33
CA PRO A 296 -7.81 6.98 15.52
C PRO A 296 -7.46 6.29 14.19
N ARG A 297 -6.46 5.41 14.18
CA ARG A 297 -5.91 4.72 13.02
C ARG A 297 -5.23 3.43 13.42
N GLN A 298 -4.90 2.57 12.44
CA GLN A 298 -4.04 1.43 12.74
C GLN A 298 -2.71 1.89 13.37
N ALA A 299 -2.34 1.24 14.46
CA ALA A 299 -1.10 1.50 15.19
C ALA A 299 0.11 0.93 14.42
N LEU A 300 0.53 1.63 13.36
CA LEU A 300 1.64 1.22 12.50
C LEU A 300 2.51 2.41 12.11
N HIS A 301 3.82 2.25 12.25
CA HIS A 301 4.82 3.26 11.98
C HIS A 301 6.04 2.65 11.29
N ALA A 302 6.44 3.19 10.15
CA ALA A 302 7.68 2.83 9.45
C ALA A 302 8.88 3.44 10.19
N LYS A 303 9.39 2.68 11.16
CA LYS A 303 10.39 3.12 12.16
C LYS A 303 11.72 3.45 11.54
N SER A 304 12.24 2.56 10.66
CA SER A 304 13.54 2.79 10.03
C SER A 304 13.62 2.24 8.60
N LEU A 305 14.50 2.84 7.82
CA LEU A 305 14.81 2.45 6.46
C LEU A 305 16.31 2.57 6.23
N ALA A 306 16.93 1.49 5.73
CA ALA A 306 18.32 1.54 5.28
C ALA A 306 18.43 1.02 3.84
N PHE A 307 19.23 1.73 3.04
CA PHE A 307 19.49 1.44 1.63
C PHE A 307 20.90 1.92 1.24
N ASN A 308 21.40 1.45 0.10
CA ASN A 308 22.66 1.97 -0.42
C ASN A 308 22.36 3.21 -1.28
N HIS A 309 23.07 4.29 -1.03
CA HIS A 309 22.94 5.51 -1.82
C HIS A 309 23.16 5.21 -3.31
N PRO A 310 22.26 5.65 -4.21
CA PRO A 310 22.26 5.21 -5.60
C PRO A 310 23.53 5.57 -6.37
N VAL A 311 24.19 6.67 -6.04
CA VAL A 311 25.41 7.15 -6.72
C VAL A 311 26.66 6.69 -5.99
N THR A 312 26.76 6.96 -4.68
CA THR A 312 27.99 6.70 -3.91
C THR A 312 28.14 5.26 -3.45
N GLY A 313 27.05 4.47 -3.47
CA GLY A 313 27.04 3.10 -2.93
C GLY A 313 27.12 3.01 -1.40
N LYS A 314 27.30 4.13 -0.69
CA LYS A 314 27.40 4.18 0.77
C LYS A 314 26.08 3.74 1.41
N ARG A 315 26.15 2.89 2.43
CA ARG A 315 24.97 2.50 3.21
C ARG A 315 24.47 3.68 4.03
N LEU A 316 23.23 4.10 3.80
CA LEU A 316 22.51 5.09 4.57
C LEU A 316 21.45 4.39 5.42
N SER A 317 21.24 4.89 6.64
CA SER A 317 20.22 4.39 7.56
C SER A 317 19.53 5.57 8.24
N PHE A 318 18.21 5.56 8.21
CA PHE A 318 17.35 6.61 8.79
C PHE A 318 16.38 5.97 9.75
N ASP A 319 16.09 6.69 10.81
CA ASP A 319 15.21 6.28 11.90
C ASP A 319 14.31 7.46 12.27
N SER A 320 13.09 7.19 12.74
CA SER A 320 12.18 8.20 13.27
C SER A 320 11.61 7.79 14.62
N SER A 321 11.35 8.75 15.48
CA SER A 321 10.66 8.51 16.74
C SER A 321 9.24 8.00 16.48
N LEU A 322 8.70 7.22 17.42
CA LEU A 322 7.28 6.87 17.38
C LEU A 322 6.45 8.17 17.40
N PRO A 323 5.37 8.24 16.63
CA PRO A 323 4.48 9.40 16.63
C PRO A 323 3.74 9.52 17.98
N ASP A 324 3.43 10.75 18.37
CA ASP A 324 2.87 11.10 19.69
C ASP A 324 1.60 10.30 20.04
N ASP A 325 0.74 10.03 19.05
CA ASP A 325 -0.48 9.24 19.25
C ASP A 325 -0.17 7.81 19.71
N MET A 326 0.85 7.17 19.14
CA MET A 326 1.32 5.85 19.57
C MET A 326 1.99 5.91 20.95
N VAL A 327 2.86 6.90 21.18
CA VAL A 327 3.55 7.08 22.48
C VAL A 327 2.54 7.24 23.61
N GLN A 328 1.56 8.12 23.44
CA GLN A 328 0.52 8.35 24.45
C GLN A 328 -0.28 7.08 24.77
N VAL A 329 -0.62 6.29 23.77
CA VAL A 329 -1.33 5.01 23.99
C VAL A 329 -0.45 4.02 24.73
N ILE A 330 0.82 3.86 24.36
CA ILE A 330 1.79 2.98 25.04
C ILE A 330 1.91 3.37 26.52
N GLU A 331 2.10 4.66 26.81
CA GLU A 331 2.21 5.15 28.19
C GLU A 331 0.94 4.91 29.01
N LYS A 332 -0.24 5.08 28.40
CA LYS A 332 -1.50 4.75 29.07
C LYS A 332 -1.59 3.26 29.42
N TRP A 333 -1.14 2.39 28.52
CA TRP A 333 -1.12 0.95 28.76
C TRP A 333 -0.10 0.56 29.85
N ARG A 334 1.09 1.15 29.86
CA ARG A 334 2.08 0.94 30.92
C ARG A 334 1.49 1.30 32.29
N LYS A 335 0.82 2.47 32.41
CA LYS A 335 0.14 2.88 33.63
C LYS A 335 -1.03 1.95 34.01
N TYR A 336 -1.76 1.45 33.03
CA TYR A 336 -2.87 0.52 33.28
C TYR A 336 -2.38 -0.81 33.87
N ILE A 337 -1.23 -1.32 33.41
CA ILE A 337 -0.66 -2.56 33.90
C ILE A 337 -0.06 -2.38 35.28
N SER A 338 0.79 -1.37 35.50
CA SER A 338 1.40 -1.08 36.80
C SER A 338 0.37 -0.89 37.90
N GLY A 339 -0.73 -0.19 37.63
CA GLY A 339 -1.84 -0.05 38.59
C GLY A 339 -2.62 -1.34 38.85
N ARG A 340 -2.43 -2.42 38.07
CA ARG A 340 -2.99 -3.76 38.36
C ARG A 340 -2.07 -4.59 39.23
N GLU A 341 -0.76 -4.45 39.04
CA GLU A 341 0.24 -5.16 39.85
C GLU A 341 0.23 -4.70 41.31
N GLU A 342 -0.15 -3.43 41.59
CA GLU A 342 -0.33 -2.90 42.96
C GLU A 342 -1.59 -3.42 43.68
N ILE A 343 -2.50 -4.12 42.99
CA ILE A 343 -3.79 -4.61 43.51
C ILE A 343 -3.78 -6.14 43.75
N ILE A 344 -2.75 -6.85 43.29
CA ILE A 344 -2.54 -8.27 43.49
C ILE A 344 -1.46 -8.49 44.56
#